data_cc7be17ee4678e9229a93e38da8710d8
#
_entry.id   cc7be17ee4678e9229a93e38da8710d8
#
_cell.length_a   1.000
_cell.length_b   1.000
_cell.length_c   1.000
_cell.angle_alpha   90.00
_cell.angle_beta   90.00
_cell.angle_gamma   90.00
#
_symmetry.space_group_name_H-M   'P 1'
#
loop_
_entity.id
_entity.type
_entity.pdbx_description
1 polymer ?
#
loop_
_entity_poly.entity_id
_entity_poly.type
_entity_poly.pdbx_seq_one_letter_code
_entity_poly.pdbx_strand_id
1 'polypeptide(L)'
;MNPLNTQWFYWAFHKQLRAELGRQKADVVWREAGQEYTRILTTAPAMKRHNGAMALPAVALYRTLTSRGENAEALLNAYGDRMGRRFAGIVHGITSIPGVSRLIWRHVAGIMDRMSGENLGYRRRIVSEPPDLYGVDILSCPYHELAKALGNEKAVLCICHMDKAYMKGFRHIRYERTTAVSEGAECCDYRLRFDRNRK
;
A
#
# COMPACT_ATOMS: atom_id res chain seq x y z
N MET A 1 25.06 3.89 6.18
CA MET A 1 24.14 3.04 5.36
C MET A 1 22.86 3.80 5.14
N ASN A 2 22.28 3.82 3.91
CA ASN A 2 21.00 4.51 3.67
C ASN A 2 19.87 3.77 4.38
N PRO A 3 19.08 4.42 5.26
CA PRO A 3 18.03 3.77 6.03
C PRO A 3 16.87 3.24 5.17
N LEU A 4 16.68 3.75 3.95
CA LEU A 4 15.71 3.22 3.00
C LEU A 4 16.04 1.81 2.51
N ASN A 5 17.29 1.37 2.59
CA ASN A 5 17.70 0.02 2.21
C ASN A 5 17.12 -1.06 3.13
N THR A 6 16.71 -0.70 4.33
CA THR A 6 16.09 -1.63 5.30
C THR A 6 14.56 -1.65 5.22
N GLN A 7 13.97 -0.76 4.40
CA GLN A 7 12.52 -0.70 4.24
C GLN A 7 12.05 -1.72 3.21
N TRP A 8 11.47 -2.80 3.68
CA TRP A 8 11.12 -3.99 2.89
C TRP A 8 10.31 -3.69 1.61
N PHE A 9 9.41 -2.72 1.67
CA PHE A 9 8.59 -2.34 0.51
C PHE A 9 9.40 -1.53 -0.51
N TYR A 10 10.31 -0.63 -0.07
CA TYR A 10 10.99 0.32 -0.95
C TYR A 10 12.37 -0.12 -1.44
N TRP A 11 12.92 -1.25 -0.95
CA TRP A 11 14.27 -1.72 -1.28
C TRP A 11 14.52 -1.83 -2.80
N ALA A 12 13.50 -2.22 -3.58
CA ALA A 12 13.61 -2.36 -5.03
C ALA A 12 13.35 -1.05 -5.80
N PHE A 13 12.90 0.02 -5.12
CA PHE A 13 12.58 1.29 -5.77
C PHE A 13 13.83 1.98 -6.32
N HIS A 14 14.96 1.86 -5.64
CA HIS A 14 16.22 2.40 -6.12
C HIS A 14 16.62 1.83 -7.50
N LYS A 15 16.41 0.51 -7.71
CA LYS A 15 16.64 -0.11 -9.03
C LYS A 15 15.70 0.46 -10.09
N GLN A 16 14.44 0.72 -9.74
CA GLN A 16 13.49 1.37 -10.65
C GLN A 16 13.93 2.79 -10.99
N LEU A 17 14.28 3.59 -9.99
CA LEU A 17 14.78 4.95 -10.22
C LEU A 17 15.97 4.98 -11.19
N ARG A 18 16.89 4.03 -11.05
CA ARG A 18 18.04 3.93 -11.99
C ARG A 18 17.60 3.64 -13.43
N ALA A 19 16.54 2.87 -13.63
CA ALA A 19 16.00 2.60 -14.94
C ALA A 19 15.29 3.81 -15.56
N GLU A 20 14.58 4.60 -14.72
CA GLU A 20 13.76 5.74 -15.16
C GLU A 20 14.59 7.04 -15.29
N LEU A 21 15.50 7.31 -14.34
CA LEU A 21 16.21 8.58 -14.23
C LEU A 21 17.70 8.48 -14.64
N GLY A 22 18.19 7.28 -14.91
CA GLY A 22 19.62 7.01 -15.06
C GLY A 22 20.34 6.88 -13.70
N ARG A 23 21.50 6.19 -13.72
CA ARG A 23 22.22 5.77 -12.50
C ARG A 23 22.61 6.96 -11.61
N GLN A 24 23.26 7.98 -12.18
CA GLN A 24 23.80 9.10 -11.40
C GLN A 24 22.69 9.88 -10.66
N LYS A 25 21.63 10.22 -11.38
CA LYS A 25 20.49 10.98 -10.82
C LYS A 25 19.74 10.17 -9.76
N ALA A 26 19.49 8.89 -10.02
CA ALA A 26 18.85 7.99 -9.10
C ALA A 26 19.63 7.79 -7.79
N ASP A 27 20.97 7.68 -7.87
CA ASP A 27 21.82 7.50 -6.69
C ASP A 27 21.83 8.78 -5.82
N VAL A 28 21.76 9.96 -6.43
CA VAL A 28 21.60 11.23 -5.70
C VAL A 28 20.24 11.30 -5.01
N VAL A 29 19.14 11.06 -5.74
CA VAL A 29 17.78 11.03 -5.19
C VAL A 29 17.70 10.05 -4.02
N TRP A 30 18.23 8.84 -4.20
CA TRP A 30 18.19 7.81 -3.15
C TRP A 30 18.90 8.21 -1.87
N ARG A 31 20.08 8.82 -2.00
CA ARG A 31 20.85 9.32 -0.86
C ARG A 31 20.09 10.40 -0.10
N GLU A 32 19.57 11.40 -0.82
CA GLU A 32 18.84 12.53 -0.23
C GLU A 32 17.50 12.09 0.38
N ALA A 33 16.79 11.18 -0.26
CA ALA A 33 15.57 10.60 0.31
C ALA A 33 15.87 9.85 1.62
N GLY A 34 17.04 9.21 1.75
CA GLY A 34 17.48 8.60 3.00
C GLY A 34 17.75 9.62 4.10
N GLN A 35 18.31 10.79 3.77
CA GLN A 35 18.51 11.89 4.71
C GLN A 35 17.17 12.51 5.13
N GLU A 36 16.27 12.75 4.19
CA GLU A 36 14.92 13.23 4.45
C GLU A 36 14.11 12.24 5.31
N TYR A 37 14.22 10.94 5.05
CA TYR A 37 13.61 9.94 5.88
C TYR A 37 14.09 9.98 7.33
N THR A 38 15.42 10.13 7.55
CA THR A 38 15.97 10.30 8.88
C THR A 38 15.41 11.55 9.56
N ARG A 39 15.31 12.68 8.83
CA ARG A 39 14.75 13.93 9.33
C ARG A 39 13.28 13.77 9.73
N ILE A 40 12.48 13.11 8.91
CA ILE A 40 11.05 12.87 9.18
C ILE A 40 10.87 12.01 10.43
N LEU A 41 11.71 11.01 10.64
CA LEU A 41 11.64 10.15 11.84
C LEU A 41 11.74 10.92 13.15
N THR A 42 12.44 12.06 13.18
CA THR A 42 12.59 12.89 14.39
C THR A 42 11.42 13.88 14.60
N THR A 43 10.65 14.15 13.56
CA THR A 43 9.58 15.18 13.57
C THR A 43 8.18 14.63 13.35
N ALA A 44 8.08 13.38 12.95
CA ALA A 44 6.79 12.75 12.66
C ALA A 44 5.94 12.60 13.93
N PRO A 45 4.61 12.77 13.82
CA PRO A 45 3.71 12.51 14.92
C PRO A 45 3.80 11.05 15.40
N ALA A 46 3.42 10.81 16.67
CA ALA A 46 3.38 9.48 17.22
C ALA A 46 2.47 8.56 16.38
N MET A 47 2.98 7.39 16.02
CA MET A 47 2.28 6.45 15.15
C MET A 47 2.64 5.02 15.48
N LYS A 48 1.83 4.08 15.02
CA LYS A 48 2.19 2.66 15.10
C LYS A 48 3.37 2.36 14.16
N ARG A 49 4.33 1.56 14.63
CA ARG A 49 5.55 1.21 13.87
C ARG A 49 5.25 0.70 12.47
N HIS A 50 4.22 -0.15 12.33
CA HIS A 50 3.82 -0.70 11.03
C HIS A 50 3.42 0.41 10.04
N ASN A 51 2.61 1.38 10.50
CA ASN A 51 2.15 2.49 9.65
C ASN A 51 3.31 3.40 9.24
N GLY A 52 4.21 3.70 10.19
CA GLY A 52 5.41 4.49 9.92
C GLY A 52 6.34 3.84 8.91
N ALA A 53 6.55 2.53 8.99
CA ALA A 53 7.41 1.79 8.08
C ALA A 53 6.93 1.82 6.60
N MET A 54 5.63 2.02 6.39
CA MET A 54 5.07 2.14 5.03
C MET A 54 4.97 3.60 4.57
N ALA A 55 4.44 4.50 5.40
CA ALA A 55 4.13 5.86 4.98
C ALA A 55 5.34 6.81 4.99
N LEU A 56 6.23 6.73 5.99
CA LEU A 56 7.34 7.69 6.09
C LEU A 56 8.36 7.60 4.95
N PRO A 57 8.77 6.40 4.49
CA PRO A 57 9.64 6.29 3.32
C PRO A 57 8.98 6.85 2.05
N ALA A 58 7.65 6.64 1.89
CA ALA A 58 6.90 7.22 0.77
C ALA A 58 6.96 8.75 0.78
N VAL A 59 6.72 9.37 1.94
CA VAL A 59 6.79 10.83 2.10
C VAL A 59 8.20 11.35 1.82
N ALA A 60 9.24 10.70 2.32
CA ALA A 60 10.62 11.09 2.07
C ALA A 60 10.99 11.04 0.58
N LEU A 61 10.62 9.95 -0.09
CA LEU A 61 10.84 9.78 -1.53
C LEU A 61 10.03 10.79 -2.33
N TYR A 62 8.76 11.02 -1.99
CA TYR A 62 7.89 11.97 -2.66
C TYR A 62 8.47 13.40 -2.60
N ARG A 63 8.84 13.85 -1.40
CA ARG A 63 9.46 15.18 -1.19
C ARG A 63 10.73 15.36 -1.99
N THR A 64 11.63 14.37 -1.91
CA THR A 64 12.92 14.43 -2.61
C THR A 64 12.75 14.44 -4.12
N LEU A 65 11.87 13.62 -4.66
CA LEU A 65 11.58 13.59 -6.09
C LEU A 65 10.97 14.93 -6.54
N THR A 66 9.97 15.42 -5.83
CA THR A 66 9.31 16.70 -6.15
C THR A 66 10.28 17.88 -6.10
N SER A 67 11.16 17.95 -5.08
CA SER A 67 12.16 19.04 -4.96
C SER A 67 13.19 19.03 -6.10
N ARG A 68 13.34 17.90 -6.78
CA ARG A 68 14.21 17.75 -7.95
C ARG A 68 13.49 17.88 -9.29
N GLY A 69 12.22 18.30 -9.28
CA GLY A 69 11.41 18.51 -10.48
C GLY A 69 10.95 17.20 -11.14
N GLU A 70 11.03 16.06 -10.44
CA GLU A 70 10.55 14.78 -10.95
C GLU A 70 9.05 14.62 -10.69
N ASN A 71 8.39 13.84 -11.54
CA ASN A 71 7.01 13.43 -11.30
C ASN A 71 6.97 12.32 -10.23
N ALA A 72 7.05 12.74 -8.95
CA ALA A 72 7.09 11.84 -7.80
C ALA A 72 5.87 10.91 -7.74
N GLU A 73 4.69 11.44 -8.02
CA GLU A 73 3.42 10.68 -8.00
C GLU A 73 3.46 9.55 -9.05
N ALA A 74 3.82 9.86 -10.29
CA ALA A 74 3.89 8.85 -11.35
C ALA A 74 4.92 7.76 -11.04
N LEU A 75 6.12 8.13 -10.58
CA LEU A 75 7.20 7.19 -10.27
C LEU A 75 6.83 6.25 -9.12
N LEU A 76 6.25 6.79 -8.04
CA LEU A 76 5.85 6.01 -6.88
C LEU A 76 4.65 5.12 -7.19
N ASN A 77 3.62 5.62 -7.90
CA ASN A 77 2.45 4.84 -8.27
C ASN A 77 2.80 3.69 -9.22
N ALA A 78 3.67 3.93 -10.22
CA ALA A 78 4.19 2.88 -11.09
C ALA A 78 4.95 1.80 -10.29
N TYR A 79 5.66 2.21 -9.23
CA TYR A 79 6.30 1.27 -8.32
C TYR A 79 5.29 0.44 -7.54
N GLY A 80 4.26 1.09 -6.97
CA GLY A 80 3.17 0.42 -6.27
C GLY A 80 2.49 -0.64 -7.15
N ASP A 81 2.14 -0.27 -8.37
CA ASP A 81 1.55 -1.19 -9.35
C ASP A 81 2.47 -2.38 -9.67
N ARG A 82 3.77 -2.14 -9.84
CA ARG A 82 4.74 -3.20 -10.11
C ARG A 82 4.86 -4.18 -8.95
N MET A 83 4.96 -3.65 -7.73
CA MET A 83 5.03 -4.47 -6.51
C MET A 83 3.72 -5.25 -6.31
N GLY A 84 2.58 -4.59 -6.51
CA GLY A 84 1.27 -5.23 -6.42
C GLY A 84 1.12 -6.39 -7.41
N ARG A 85 1.55 -6.23 -8.67
CA ARG A 85 1.54 -7.33 -9.66
C ARG A 85 2.44 -8.49 -9.25
N ARG A 86 3.61 -8.22 -8.64
CA ARG A 86 4.48 -9.30 -8.12
C ARG A 86 3.81 -10.07 -6.99
N PHE A 87 3.21 -9.36 -6.04
CA PHE A 87 2.46 -9.98 -4.96
C PHE A 87 1.22 -10.71 -5.46
N ALA A 88 0.53 -10.19 -6.48
CA ALA A 88 -0.57 -10.88 -7.14
C ALA A 88 -0.13 -12.25 -7.69
N GLY A 89 1.04 -12.36 -8.31
CA GLY A 89 1.59 -13.63 -8.77
C GLY A 89 1.82 -14.64 -7.64
N ILE A 90 2.38 -14.19 -6.52
CA ILE A 90 2.60 -15.02 -5.33
C ILE A 90 1.26 -15.48 -4.74
N VAL A 91 0.33 -14.54 -4.54
CA VAL A 91 -1.01 -14.81 -4.00
C VAL A 91 -1.77 -15.77 -4.93
N HIS A 92 -1.66 -15.58 -6.25
CA HIS A 92 -2.26 -16.49 -7.22
C HIS A 92 -1.72 -17.91 -7.09
N GLY A 93 -0.39 -18.07 -6.98
CA GLY A 93 0.25 -19.38 -6.77
C GLY A 93 -0.27 -20.07 -5.51
N ILE A 94 -0.29 -19.35 -4.38
CA ILE A 94 -0.78 -19.88 -3.09
C ILE A 94 -2.27 -20.25 -3.17
N THR A 95 -3.09 -19.37 -3.73
CA THR A 95 -4.55 -19.57 -3.81
C THR A 95 -4.96 -20.57 -4.92
N SER A 96 -4.02 -21.00 -5.77
CA SER A 96 -4.20 -22.09 -6.72
C SER A 96 -4.15 -23.47 -6.08
N ILE A 97 -3.62 -23.61 -4.87
CA ILE A 97 -3.63 -24.86 -4.10
C ILE A 97 -5.08 -25.19 -3.73
N PRO A 98 -5.57 -26.42 -4.03
CA PRO A 98 -6.95 -26.82 -3.73
C PRO A 98 -7.33 -26.58 -2.28
N GLY A 99 -8.47 -25.93 -2.06
CA GLY A 99 -9.00 -25.63 -0.72
C GLY A 99 -8.48 -24.36 -0.05
N VAL A 100 -7.32 -23.81 -0.45
CA VAL A 100 -6.72 -22.63 0.19
C VAL A 100 -7.61 -21.39 0.07
N SER A 101 -8.16 -21.10 -1.11
CA SER A 101 -9.07 -19.95 -1.28
C SER A 101 -10.33 -20.08 -0.41
N ARG A 102 -10.86 -21.31 -0.25
CA ARG A 102 -12.01 -21.56 0.64
C ARG A 102 -11.63 -21.37 2.11
N LEU A 103 -10.43 -21.77 2.51
CA LEU A 103 -9.93 -21.55 3.87
C LEU A 103 -9.75 -20.05 4.15
N ILE A 104 -9.13 -19.31 3.22
CA ILE A 104 -8.99 -17.85 3.32
C ILE A 104 -10.38 -17.20 3.43
N TRP A 105 -11.33 -17.61 2.61
CA TRP A 105 -12.69 -17.06 2.63
C TRP A 105 -13.40 -17.31 3.97
N ARG A 106 -13.26 -18.52 4.52
CA ARG A 106 -13.83 -18.85 5.83
C ARG A 106 -13.35 -17.93 6.95
N HIS A 107 -12.12 -17.43 6.83
CA HIS A 107 -11.49 -16.56 7.82
C HIS A 107 -11.33 -15.10 7.36
N VAL A 108 -12.01 -14.70 6.29
CA VAL A 108 -11.82 -13.39 5.65
C VAL A 108 -12.02 -12.22 6.61
N ALA A 109 -13.03 -12.24 7.45
CA ALA A 109 -13.30 -11.20 8.42
C ALA A 109 -12.12 -11.03 9.42
N GLY A 110 -11.62 -12.13 9.98
CA GLY A 110 -10.47 -12.09 10.90
C GLY A 110 -9.15 -11.71 10.22
N ILE A 111 -8.97 -12.08 8.94
CA ILE A 111 -7.81 -11.65 8.16
C ILE A 111 -7.87 -10.13 7.92
N MET A 112 -9.03 -9.62 7.50
CA MET A 112 -9.21 -8.19 7.26
C MET A 112 -9.09 -7.38 8.56
N ASP A 113 -9.53 -7.94 9.69
CA ASP A 113 -9.34 -7.32 11.00
C ASP A 113 -7.85 -7.17 11.37
N ARG A 114 -7.05 -8.18 11.09
CA ARG A 114 -5.60 -8.13 11.31
C ARG A 114 -4.87 -7.18 10.36
N MET A 115 -5.39 -6.94 9.16
CA MET A 115 -4.75 -6.10 8.14
C MET A 115 -5.21 -4.64 8.20
N SER A 116 -6.46 -4.38 8.58
CA SER A 116 -7.06 -3.05 8.57
C SER A 116 -7.99 -2.82 9.76
N GLY A 117 -7.68 -3.43 10.89
CA GLY A 117 -8.46 -3.29 12.13
C GLY A 117 -8.17 -1.97 12.87
N GLU A 118 -9.04 -1.65 13.81
CA GLU A 118 -8.92 -0.45 14.66
C GLU A 118 -7.65 -0.47 15.52
N ASN A 119 -7.20 -1.66 15.89
CA ASN A 119 -5.92 -1.85 16.57
C ASN A 119 -4.71 -1.36 15.77
N LEU A 120 -4.83 -1.23 14.45
CA LEU A 120 -3.82 -0.66 13.55
C LEU A 120 -4.03 0.83 13.27
N GLY A 121 -5.08 1.44 13.84
CA GLY A 121 -5.42 2.85 13.68
C GLY A 121 -6.39 3.14 12.53
N TYR A 122 -6.97 2.13 11.92
CA TYR A 122 -8.05 2.32 10.95
C TYR A 122 -9.37 2.63 11.68
N ARG A 123 -10.18 3.49 11.08
CA ARG A 123 -11.58 3.63 11.43
C ARG A 123 -12.39 3.03 10.29
N ARG A 124 -13.28 2.09 10.61
CA ARG A 124 -14.00 1.30 9.60
C ARG A 124 -15.43 1.01 10.00
N ARG A 125 -16.23 0.64 9.02
CA ARG A 125 -17.61 0.17 9.20
C ARG A 125 -17.79 -1.13 8.40
N ILE A 126 -18.18 -2.20 9.06
CA ILE A 126 -18.57 -3.44 8.38
C ILE A 126 -19.95 -3.21 7.80
N VAL A 127 -20.10 -3.45 6.49
CA VAL A 127 -21.36 -3.25 5.76
C VAL A 127 -21.98 -4.57 5.31
N SER A 128 -21.20 -5.65 5.28
CA SER A 128 -21.69 -7.01 5.01
C SER A 128 -20.70 -8.04 5.54
N GLU A 129 -21.22 -9.19 5.98
CA GLU A 129 -20.45 -10.32 6.47
C GLU A 129 -20.68 -11.57 5.61
N PRO A 130 -19.73 -12.53 5.59
CA PRO A 130 -19.92 -13.80 4.89
C PRO A 130 -21.22 -14.51 5.29
N PRO A 131 -21.77 -15.42 4.43
CA PRO A 131 -21.02 -16.17 3.42
C PRO A 131 -20.89 -15.57 2.03
N ASP A 132 -21.77 -14.64 1.61
CA ASP A 132 -21.84 -14.22 0.20
C ASP A 132 -20.91 -13.04 -0.13
N LEU A 133 -20.85 -12.08 0.78
CA LEU A 133 -20.09 -10.86 0.63
C LEU A 133 -19.43 -10.50 1.96
N TYR A 134 -18.15 -10.19 1.93
CA TYR A 134 -17.51 -9.40 2.97
C TYR A 134 -17.36 -7.97 2.46
N GLY A 135 -18.03 -7.03 3.13
CA GLY A 135 -17.99 -5.61 2.78
C GLY A 135 -17.50 -4.79 3.97
N VAL A 136 -16.52 -3.94 3.74
CA VAL A 136 -16.02 -2.99 4.73
C VAL A 136 -15.74 -1.64 4.09
N ASP A 137 -16.21 -0.58 4.73
CA ASP A 137 -15.87 0.80 4.41
C ASP A 137 -14.76 1.25 5.35
N ILE A 138 -13.60 1.59 4.82
CA ILE A 138 -12.52 2.22 5.58
C ILE A 138 -12.78 3.74 5.56
N LEU A 139 -13.14 4.28 6.70
CA LEU A 139 -13.49 5.69 6.89
C LEU A 139 -12.28 6.57 7.20
N SER A 140 -11.20 5.98 7.72
CA SER A 140 -9.92 6.64 7.96
C SER A 140 -8.78 5.64 7.82
N CYS A 141 -7.77 6.02 7.05
CA CYS A 141 -6.57 5.21 6.78
C CYS A 141 -5.37 5.83 7.47
N PRO A 142 -4.69 5.13 8.40
CA PRO A 142 -3.56 5.70 9.15
C PRO A 142 -2.38 6.11 8.26
N TYR A 143 -2.20 5.48 7.10
CA TYR A 143 -1.17 5.90 6.13
C TYR A 143 -1.51 7.25 5.51
N HIS A 144 -2.77 7.45 5.13
CA HIS A 144 -3.24 8.71 4.55
C HIS A 144 -3.22 9.83 5.57
N GLU A 145 -3.73 9.59 6.80
CA GLU A 145 -3.72 10.58 7.88
C GLU A 145 -2.29 11.04 8.22
N LEU A 146 -1.35 10.09 8.28
CA LEU A 146 0.06 10.41 8.54
C LEU A 146 0.67 11.25 7.41
N ALA A 147 0.45 10.85 6.16
CA ALA A 147 0.97 11.58 5.01
C ALA A 147 0.37 12.98 4.90
N LYS A 148 -0.93 13.13 5.21
CA LYS A 148 -1.65 14.41 5.29
C LYS A 148 -1.09 15.31 6.40
N ALA A 149 -0.87 14.78 7.59
CA ALA A 149 -0.24 15.51 8.71
C ALA A 149 1.16 16.01 8.37
N LEU A 150 1.86 15.32 7.46
CA LEU A 150 3.16 15.72 6.93
C LEU A 150 3.06 16.60 5.66
N GLY A 151 1.84 16.99 5.23
CA GLY A 151 1.61 17.82 4.05
C GLY A 151 1.92 17.16 2.71
N ASN A 152 1.85 15.80 2.63
CA ASN A 152 2.22 15.02 1.43
C ASN A 152 1.28 13.83 1.23
N GLU A 153 0.01 14.05 1.26
CA GLU A 153 -1.05 13.02 1.18
C GLU A 153 -0.95 12.12 -0.07
N LYS A 154 -0.50 12.68 -1.20
CA LYS A 154 -0.29 11.92 -2.43
C LYS A 154 0.86 10.90 -2.37
N ALA A 155 1.77 11.07 -1.42
CA ALA A 155 2.92 10.18 -1.29
C ALA A 155 2.53 8.71 -1.04
N VAL A 156 1.39 8.47 -0.39
CA VAL A 156 0.93 7.12 -0.03
C VAL A 156 0.01 6.45 -1.05
N LEU A 157 -0.31 7.14 -2.15
CA LEU A 157 -1.09 6.55 -3.26
C LEU A 157 -0.43 5.28 -3.80
N CYS A 158 0.89 5.21 -3.82
CA CYS A 158 1.63 4.01 -4.23
C CYS A 158 1.27 2.76 -3.41
N ILE A 159 0.90 2.92 -2.13
CA ILE A 159 0.43 1.83 -1.26
C ILE A 159 -0.96 1.39 -1.72
N CYS A 160 -1.85 2.35 -2.05
CA CYS A 160 -3.18 2.08 -2.59
C CYS A 160 -3.12 1.38 -3.96
N HIS A 161 -2.18 1.79 -4.82
CA HIS A 161 -1.90 1.15 -6.12
C HIS A 161 -1.42 -0.30 -5.94
N MET A 162 -0.48 -0.52 -5.02
CA MET A 162 -0.02 -1.86 -4.67
C MET A 162 -1.18 -2.74 -4.20
N ASP A 163 -1.97 -2.25 -3.25
CA ASP A 163 -3.12 -2.95 -2.68
C ASP A 163 -4.14 -3.36 -3.76
N LYS A 164 -4.55 -2.41 -4.59
CA LYS A 164 -5.48 -2.63 -5.71
C LYS A 164 -4.97 -3.66 -6.72
N ALA A 165 -3.65 -3.71 -6.94
CA ALA A 165 -3.05 -4.64 -7.87
C ALA A 165 -2.91 -6.06 -7.28
N TYR A 166 -2.43 -6.19 -6.02
CA TYR A 166 -2.22 -7.52 -5.45
C TYR A 166 -3.54 -8.25 -5.12
N MET A 167 -4.57 -7.53 -4.73
CA MET A 167 -5.88 -8.10 -4.44
C MET A 167 -6.50 -8.81 -5.65
N LYS A 168 -6.14 -8.41 -6.86
CA LYS A 168 -6.56 -9.08 -8.09
C LYS A 168 -5.95 -10.48 -8.27
N GLY A 169 -4.89 -10.79 -7.55
CA GLY A 169 -4.21 -12.10 -7.61
C GLY A 169 -4.94 -13.24 -6.91
N PHE A 170 -5.90 -12.98 -6.06
CA PHE A 170 -6.64 -14.03 -5.36
C PHE A 170 -7.50 -14.86 -6.32
N ARG A 171 -7.24 -16.16 -6.39
CA ARG A 171 -8.10 -17.10 -7.10
C ARG A 171 -9.37 -17.34 -6.28
N HIS A 172 -10.51 -17.41 -6.94
CA HIS A 172 -11.83 -17.61 -6.31
C HIS A 172 -12.30 -16.51 -5.35
N ILE A 173 -11.56 -15.40 -5.21
CA ILE A 173 -12.01 -14.25 -4.45
C ILE A 173 -12.03 -13.04 -5.38
N ARG A 174 -13.21 -12.50 -5.62
CA ARG A 174 -13.39 -11.29 -6.39
C ARG A 174 -13.26 -10.08 -5.46
N TYR A 175 -12.40 -9.17 -5.84
CA TYR A 175 -12.18 -7.91 -5.15
C TYR A 175 -12.70 -6.74 -5.98
N GLU A 176 -13.44 -5.86 -5.32
CA GLU A 176 -13.93 -4.61 -5.87
C GLU A 176 -13.66 -3.48 -4.87
N ARG A 177 -13.18 -2.37 -5.38
CA ARG A 177 -13.07 -1.08 -4.69
C ARG A 177 -13.25 0.02 -5.71
N THR A 178 -14.27 0.86 -5.55
CA THR A 178 -14.62 1.94 -6.48
C THR A 178 -14.21 3.29 -5.95
N THR A 179 -14.06 3.46 -4.64
CA THR A 179 -13.70 4.70 -3.97
C THR A 179 -12.50 4.53 -3.04
N ALA A 180 -11.78 5.61 -2.76
CA ALA A 180 -10.69 5.62 -1.80
C ALA A 180 -10.56 6.97 -1.07
N VAL A 181 -10.32 6.92 0.23
CA VAL A 181 -10.07 8.10 1.09
C VAL A 181 -8.87 8.91 0.57
N SER A 182 -7.84 8.23 0.08
CA SER A 182 -6.65 8.86 -0.52
C SER A 182 -6.91 9.57 -1.85
N GLU A 183 -8.05 9.31 -2.47
CA GLU A 183 -8.55 9.96 -3.70
C GLU A 183 -9.64 11.01 -3.40
N GLY A 184 -9.86 11.34 -2.11
CA GLY A 184 -10.83 12.34 -1.66
C GLY A 184 -12.24 11.84 -1.42
N ALA A 185 -12.48 10.53 -1.46
CA ALA A 185 -13.78 9.94 -1.15
C ALA A 185 -14.00 9.82 0.37
N GLU A 186 -15.27 9.67 0.79
CA GLU A 186 -15.64 9.48 2.20
C GLU A 186 -15.13 8.16 2.78
N CYS A 187 -14.93 7.14 1.96
CA CYS A 187 -14.43 5.83 2.39
C CYS A 187 -13.69 5.09 1.25
N CYS A 188 -12.92 4.07 1.65
CA CYS A 188 -12.50 3.02 0.72
C CYS A 188 -13.50 1.88 0.82
N ASP A 189 -14.25 1.62 -0.22
CA ASP A 189 -15.34 0.65 -0.27
C ASP A 189 -14.85 -0.75 -0.67
N TYR A 190 -14.27 -1.49 0.26
CA TYR A 190 -13.82 -2.86 0.00
C TYR A 190 -14.99 -3.84 -0.07
N ARG A 191 -15.08 -4.57 -1.18
CA ARG A 191 -16.08 -5.62 -1.40
C ARG A 191 -15.38 -6.89 -1.87
N LEU A 192 -15.48 -7.96 -1.10
CA LEU A 192 -14.90 -9.26 -1.40
C LEU A 192 -16.03 -10.28 -1.56
N ARG A 193 -15.98 -11.08 -2.62
CA ARG A 193 -16.94 -12.16 -2.89
C ARG A 193 -16.19 -13.45 -3.18
N PHE A 194 -16.72 -14.57 -2.67
CA PHE A 194 -16.22 -15.87 -3.06
C PHE A 194 -16.88 -16.31 -4.36
N ASP A 195 -16.08 -16.46 -5.41
CA ASP A 195 -16.54 -16.87 -6.74
C ASP A 195 -15.85 -18.19 -7.15
N ARG A 196 -16.61 -19.27 -7.13
CA ARG A 196 -16.10 -20.62 -7.48
C ARG A 196 -15.65 -20.72 -8.94
N ASN A 197 -16.20 -19.90 -9.82
CA ASN A 197 -15.96 -19.96 -11.27
C ASN A 197 -14.77 -19.08 -11.68
N ARG A 198 -14.25 -18.24 -10.80
CA ARG A 198 -13.09 -17.39 -11.07
C ARG A 198 -11.80 -18.24 -11.02
N LYS A 199 -11.16 -18.42 -12.18
CA LYS A 199 -9.85 -19.05 -12.34
C LYS A 199 -8.72 -18.08 -12.08
#